data_d7ca7d26fbbc32ab11d74bebf10f7f38
#
_entry.id   d7ca7d26fbbc32ab11d74bebf10f7f38
#
_cell.length_a   1.000
_cell.length_b   1.000
_cell.length_c   1.000
_cell.angle_alpha   90.00
_cell.angle_beta   90.00
_cell.angle_gamma   90.00
#
_symmetry.space_group_name_H-M   'P 1'
#
loop_
_entity.id
_entity.type
_entity.pdbx_description
1 polymer ?
#
loop_
_entity_poly.entity_id
_entity_poly.type
_entity_poly.pdbx_seq_one_letter_code
_entity_poly.pdbx_strand_id
1 'polypeptide(L)'
;TKHVFTAKGRPVDGWVEICDGHFLGTADVIRFDHDGKTYAVYRTADGALHATDGICTHGNAHLADGFVSGTVIECAKHNGRFDFTDGSPRRLPVCVPIATYEVREHDGNIFLNVASAGGCGASQQAVTHAFRVVSNDNVATYIKELVLESESGSPVLDYQPGDYLQFDIPAFGEISFREIRVNEPFAAIWEANRVFDNYAVSTLPVRRNFSMATNPAADKQLRFNVRVSLPPHGVECGAGVGTTYLHRLKPGDRVTAIGPFGTFRIKPTGKEMIYLGGGAGMAPLRSHLAYLMETAKSDRRISFWYGARSLREAYYLDYFECLARQFPNFRFHLALSEPLPEDNWQSSTGFIHEILRGEYLASHPRPSDAEYYLCGPPAMVQAALKMLAEFEVDPSDIAFDEF
;
A
#
# COMPACT_ATOMS: atom_id res chain seq x y z
N THR A 1 -2.82 -21.76 -23.15
CA THR A 1 -3.76 -21.96 -22.00
C THR A 1 -3.02 -22.78 -20.97
N LYS A 2 -2.72 -22.25 -19.80
CA LYS A 2 -2.03 -22.99 -18.75
C LYS A 2 -2.96 -24.08 -18.19
N HIS A 3 -2.41 -25.23 -17.84
CA HIS A 3 -3.17 -26.36 -17.35
C HIS A 3 -3.75 -26.10 -15.97
N VAL A 4 -5.03 -26.46 -15.78
CA VAL A 4 -5.74 -26.42 -14.51
C VAL A 4 -6.07 -27.84 -14.11
N PHE A 5 -5.59 -28.28 -12.95
CA PHE A 5 -5.82 -29.61 -12.41
C PHE A 5 -6.71 -29.53 -11.18
N THR A 6 -7.54 -30.56 -10.99
CA THR A 6 -8.41 -30.67 -9.81
C THR A 6 -8.25 -32.08 -9.24
N ALA A 7 -8.04 -32.19 -7.93
CA ALA A 7 -7.86 -33.51 -7.30
C ALA A 7 -9.06 -34.41 -7.45
N LYS A 8 -8.78 -35.66 -7.75
CA LYS A 8 -9.75 -36.77 -7.70
C LYS A 8 -9.35 -37.69 -6.54
N GLY A 9 -10.01 -37.57 -5.39
CA GLY A 9 -9.80 -38.46 -4.25
C GLY A 9 -9.58 -37.75 -2.91
N ARG A 10 -9.61 -38.56 -1.81
CA ARG A 10 -9.26 -38.04 -0.46
C ARG A 10 -7.76 -38.06 -0.28
N PRO A 11 -7.20 -37.05 0.42
CA PRO A 11 -5.77 -37.05 0.78
C PRO A 11 -5.41 -38.33 1.56
N VAL A 12 -4.25 -38.89 1.25
CA VAL A 12 -3.64 -39.94 2.06
C VAL A 12 -2.52 -39.28 2.82
N ASP A 13 -2.59 -39.22 4.15
CA ASP A 13 -1.63 -38.57 5.02
C ASP A 13 -1.30 -37.11 4.61
N GLY A 14 -2.33 -36.39 4.14
CA GLY A 14 -2.20 -34.99 3.68
C GLY A 14 -1.73 -34.83 2.23
N TRP A 15 -1.31 -35.91 1.56
CA TRP A 15 -0.84 -35.88 0.17
C TRP A 15 -1.95 -36.07 -0.84
N VAL A 16 -1.95 -35.24 -1.87
CA VAL A 16 -2.92 -35.28 -2.97
C VAL A 16 -2.16 -35.32 -4.29
N GLU A 17 -2.54 -36.22 -5.18
CA GLU A 17 -2.01 -36.28 -6.54
C GLU A 17 -2.55 -35.12 -7.37
N ILE A 18 -1.64 -34.40 -8.05
CA ILE A 18 -1.96 -33.27 -8.92
C ILE A 18 -2.12 -33.74 -10.36
N CYS A 19 -1.02 -34.23 -10.95
CA CYS A 19 -0.93 -34.61 -12.35
C CYS A 19 0.35 -35.43 -12.61
N ASP A 20 0.43 -36.00 -13.82
CA ASP A 20 1.69 -36.51 -14.36
C ASP A 20 2.73 -35.39 -14.53
N GLY A 21 3.97 -35.69 -14.16
CA GLY A 21 5.06 -34.70 -14.11
C GLY A 21 5.39 -34.04 -15.45
N HIS A 22 5.06 -34.67 -16.59
CA HIS A 22 5.28 -34.09 -17.91
C HIS A 22 4.42 -32.85 -18.21
N PHE A 23 3.31 -32.63 -17.46
CA PHE A 23 2.46 -31.44 -17.62
C PHE A 23 3.08 -30.18 -17.02
N LEU A 24 4.11 -30.29 -16.16
CA LEU A 24 4.83 -29.16 -15.60
C LEU A 24 6.25 -29.10 -16.14
N GLY A 25 6.45 -28.27 -17.17
CA GLY A 25 7.77 -28.02 -17.78
C GLY A 25 8.72 -27.29 -16.81
N THR A 26 10.03 -27.27 -17.15
CA THR A 26 11.02 -26.50 -16.40
C THR A 26 10.81 -25.00 -16.55
N ALA A 27 11.06 -24.24 -15.48
CA ALA A 27 10.79 -22.81 -15.38
C ALA A 27 9.32 -22.44 -15.67
N ASP A 28 8.36 -23.29 -15.22
CA ASP A 28 6.92 -23.14 -15.46
C ASP A 28 6.11 -23.26 -14.17
N VAL A 29 4.80 -22.96 -14.28
CA VAL A 29 3.83 -23.01 -13.20
C VAL A 29 2.49 -23.52 -13.68
N ILE A 30 1.84 -24.38 -12.88
CA ILE A 30 0.49 -24.86 -13.12
C ILE A 30 -0.44 -24.50 -11.97
N ARG A 31 -1.75 -24.46 -12.26
CA ARG A 31 -2.81 -24.31 -11.28
C ARG A 31 -3.31 -25.65 -10.79
N PHE A 32 -3.49 -25.77 -9.48
CA PHE A 32 -4.10 -26.91 -8.84
C PHE A 32 -5.20 -26.47 -7.86
N ASP A 33 -6.39 -27.05 -7.98
CA ASP A 33 -7.55 -26.76 -7.13
C ASP A 33 -7.93 -28.00 -6.32
N HIS A 34 -8.06 -27.85 -4.99
CA HIS A 34 -8.45 -28.92 -4.10
C HIS A 34 -9.26 -28.38 -2.92
N ASP A 35 -10.42 -28.97 -2.66
CA ASP A 35 -11.31 -28.70 -1.51
C ASP A 35 -11.58 -27.19 -1.29
N GLY A 36 -11.92 -26.50 -2.37
CA GLY A 36 -12.24 -25.06 -2.34
C GLY A 36 -11.03 -24.12 -2.22
N LYS A 37 -9.82 -24.67 -2.11
CA LYS A 37 -8.56 -23.91 -2.12
C LYS A 37 -7.83 -24.10 -3.46
N THR A 38 -7.06 -23.08 -3.84
CA THR A 38 -6.27 -23.10 -5.08
C THR A 38 -4.79 -22.88 -4.79
N TYR A 39 -3.94 -23.56 -5.54
CA TYR A 39 -2.49 -23.58 -5.37
C TYR A 39 -1.81 -23.29 -6.71
N ALA A 40 -0.60 -22.71 -6.62
CA ALA A 40 0.32 -22.61 -7.74
C ALA A 40 1.50 -23.54 -7.50
N VAL A 41 1.79 -24.43 -8.46
CA VAL A 41 2.86 -25.43 -8.39
C VAL A 41 3.90 -25.13 -9.45
N TYR A 42 5.15 -25.03 -9.04
CA TYR A 42 6.26 -24.55 -9.86
C TYR A 42 7.30 -25.65 -10.06
N ARG A 43 7.96 -25.64 -11.21
CA ARG A 43 9.21 -26.37 -11.44
C ARG A 43 10.30 -25.38 -11.85
N THR A 44 11.38 -25.33 -11.11
CA THR A 44 12.54 -24.49 -11.41
C THR A 44 13.32 -25.03 -12.62
N ALA A 45 14.28 -24.24 -13.13
CA ALA A 45 15.09 -24.65 -14.30
C ALA A 45 15.97 -25.86 -14.01
N ASP A 46 16.37 -26.07 -12.74
CA ASP A 46 17.14 -27.24 -12.27
C ASP A 46 16.24 -28.45 -11.90
N GLY A 47 14.92 -28.31 -12.09
CA GLY A 47 13.94 -29.37 -11.90
C GLY A 47 13.34 -29.48 -10.49
N ALA A 48 13.73 -28.62 -9.54
CA ALA A 48 13.15 -28.61 -8.20
C ALA A 48 11.66 -28.19 -8.22
N LEU A 49 10.85 -28.83 -7.39
CA LEU A 49 9.43 -28.56 -7.27
C LEU A 49 9.14 -27.68 -6.06
N HIS A 50 8.25 -26.71 -6.23
CA HIS A 50 7.75 -25.83 -5.19
C HIS A 50 6.23 -25.63 -5.34
N ALA A 51 5.56 -25.28 -4.25
CA ALA A 51 4.14 -24.94 -4.29
C ALA A 51 3.80 -23.83 -3.29
N THR A 52 2.86 -22.99 -3.68
CA THR A 52 2.37 -21.86 -2.84
C THR A 52 0.85 -21.79 -2.88
N ASP A 53 0.28 -20.89 -2.06
CA ASP A 53 -1.08 -20.41 -2.30
C ASP A 53 -1.20 -19.93 -3.75
N GLY A 54 -2.34 -20.26 -4.39
CA GLY A 54 -2.57 -19.92 -5.79
C GLY A 54 -2.95 -18.47 -6.04
N ILE A 55 -3.40 -17.73 -5.02
CA ILE A 55 -3.95 -16.39 -5.16
C ILE A 55 -2.95 -15.33 -4.69
N CYS A 56 -2.71 -14.36 -5.55
CA CYS A 56 -1.92 -13.18 -5.23
C CYS A 56 -2.57 -12.37 -4.10
N THR A 57 -1.82 -12.08 -3.04
CA THR A 57 -2.30 -11.37 -1.84
C THR A 57 -2.68 -9.91 -2.09
N HIS A 58 -2.24 -9.31 -3.21
CA HIS A 58 -2.57 -7.93 -3.55
C HIS A 58 -3.88 -7.80 -4.34
N GLY A 59 -4.05 -8.56 -5.42
CA GLY A 59 -5.11 -8.28 -6.41
C GLY A 59 -6.00 -9.46 -6.76
N ASN A 60 -6.01 -10.54 -5.99
CA ASN A 60 -6.82 -11.75 -6.20
C ASN A 60 -6.66 -12.38 -7.61
N ALA A 61 -5.53 -12.16 -8.29
CA ALA A 61 -5.20 -12.86 -9.51
C ALA A 61 -4.56 -14.20 -9.19
N HIS A 62 -4.77 -15.21 -10.04
CA HIS A 62 -4.11 -16.49 -9.85
C HIS A 62 -2.63 -16.39 -10.24
N LEU A 63 -1.73 -16.88 -9.38
CA LEU A 63 -0.28 -16.80 -9.62
C LEU A 63 0.17 -17.68 -10.79
N ALA A 64 -0.55 -18.77 -11.07
CA ALA A 64 -0.27 -19.59 -12.25
C ALA A 64 -0.48 -18.86 -13.59
N ASP A 65 -1.20 -17.73 -13.61
CA ASP A 65 -1.31 -16.86 -14.80
C ASP A 65 -0.08 -15.96 -14.99
N GLY A 66 0.82 -15.95 -14.01
CA GLY A 66 2.01 -15.13 -13.97
C GLY A 66 3.20 -15.68 -14.73
N PHE A 67 4.35 -15.04 -14.54
CA PHE A 67 5.61 -15.37 -15.18
C PHE A 67 6.66 -15.83 -14.17
N VAL A 68 7.27 -17.01 -14.40
CA VAL A 68 8.33 -17.57 -13.57
C VAL A 68 9.69 -17.08 -14.03
N SER A 69 10.52 -16.58 -13.12
CA SER A 69 11.91 -16.18 -13.37
C SER A 69 12.80 -16.61 -12.20
N GLY A 70 13.63 -17.63 -12.41
CA GLY A 70 14.39 -18.24 -11.33
C GLY A 70 13.49 -18.84 -10.26
N THR A 71 13.57 -18.36 -9.02
CA THR A 71 12.69 -18.73 -7.90
C THR A 71 11.55 -17.75 -7.66
N VAL A 72 11.32 -16.82 -8.59
CA VAL A 72 10.35 -15.74 -8.44
C VAL A 72 9.17 -15.93 -9.37
N ILE A 73 7.94 -15.76 -8.84
CA ILE A 73 6.71 -15.62 -9.63
C ILE A 73 6.30 -14.15 -9.71
N GLU A 74 6.14 -13.63 -10.92
CA GLU A 74 5.56 -12.31 -11.17
C GLU A 74 4.07 -12.44 -11.48
N CYS A 75 3.24 -11.79 -10.68
CA CYS A 75 1.79 -11.78 -10.85
C CYS A 75 1.39 -11.02 -12.14
N ALA A 76 0.58 -11.64 -12.99
CA ALA A 76 0.17 -11.08 -14.29
C ALA A 76 -0.67 -9.79 -14.18
N LYS A 77 -1.26 -9.52 -13.01
CA LYS A 77 -2.22 -8.41 -12.87
C LYS A 77 -1.56 -7.07 -12.59
N HIS A 78 -0.56 -7.04 -11.68
CA HIS A 78 0.09 -5.79 -11.26
C HIS A 78 1.62 -5.93 -11.11
N ASN A 79 2.22 -7.00 -11.68
CA ASN A 79 3.66 -7.27 -11.70
C ASN A 79 4.32 -7.38 -10.31
N GLY A 80 3.52 -7.58 -9.25
CA GLY A 80 4.03 -7.92 -7.91
C GLY A 80 4.76 -9.26 -7.94
N ARG A 81 5.86 -9.40 -7.20
CA ARG A 81 6.72 -10.59 -7.23
C ARG A 81 6.80 -11.27 -5.88
N PHE A 82 6.75 -12.60 -5.89
CA PHE A 82 7.02 -13.44 -4.72
C PHE A 82 8.15 -14.41 -5.01
N ASP A 83 8.98 -14.67 -4.02
CA ASP A 83 9.85 -15.84 -4.02
C ASP A 83 9.02 -17.07 -3.63
N PHE A 84 8.86 -18.02 -4.52
CA PHE A 84 8.01 -19.18 -4.26
C PHE A 84 8.71 -20.28 -3.44
N THR A 85 9.99 -20.11 -3.08
CA THR A 85 10.69 -21.05 -2.20
C THR A 85 10.35 -20.85 -0.73
N ASP A 86 10.11 -19.59 -0.32
CA ASP A 86 9.78 -19.21 1.05
C ASP A 86 8.47 -18.41 1.19
N GLY A 87 7.84 -18.02 0.07
CA GLY A 87 6.61 -17.25 0.01
C GLY A 87 6.79 -15.74 0.21
N SER A 88 8.02 -15.25 0.36
CA SER A 88 8.29 -13.84 0.66
C SER A 88 7.97 -12.91 -0.53
N PRO A 89 7.41 -11.72 -0.27
CA PRO A 89 7.25 -10.70 -1.30
C PRO A 89 8.61 -10.12 -1.70
N ARG A 90 8.84 -9.93 -3.01
CA ARG A 90 10.09 -9.42 -3.59
C ARG A 90 9.95 -8.11 -4.33
N ARG A 91 8.72 -7.73 -4.70
CA ARG A 91 8.44 -6.49 -5.41
C ARG A 91 7.01 -6.04 -5.16
N LEU A 92 6.85 -4.75 -4.90
CA LEU A 92 5.54 -4.09 -4.84
C LEU A 92 4.71 -4.34 -6.14
N PRO A 93 3.41 -4.37 -6.04
CA PRO A 93 2.57 -4.00 -4.88
C PRO A 93 2.29 -5.16 -3.91
N VAL A 94 2.97 -6.29 -4.01
CA VAL A 94 2.80 -7.39 -3.05
C VAL A 94 3.74 -7.19 -1.86
N CYS A 95 3.18 -7.26 -0.66
CA CYS A 95 3.89 -7.09 0.61
C CYS A 95 3.44 -8.08 1.68
N VAL A 96 2.38 -8.83 1.41
CA VAL A 96 1.92 -9.94 2.26
C VAL A 96 2.45 -11.23 1.68
N PRO A 97 3.21 -12.03 2.45
CA PRO A 97 3.73 -13.30 1.96
C PRO A 97 2.59 -14.30 1.66
N ILE A 98 2.90 -15.30 0.85
CA ILE A 98 2.05 -16.44 0.53
C ILE A 98 2.56 -17.68 1.24
N ALA A 99 1.67 -18.59 1.65
CA ALA A 99 2.09 -19.85 2.23
C ALA A 99 2.74 -20.74 1.17
N THR A 100 3.73 -21.54 1.61
CA THR A 100 4.37 -22.59 0.80
C THR A 100 3.91 -23.95 1.26
N TYR A 101 4.01 -24.95 0.39
CA TYR A 101 3.58 -26.31 0.64
C TYR A 101 4.63 -27.30 0.16
N GLU A 102 4.73 -28.45 0.87
CA GLU A 102 5.58 -29.56 0.41
C GLU A 102 5.01 -30.16 -0.86
N VAL A 103 5.88 -30.35 -1.84
CA VAL A 103 5.55 -30.96 -3.13
C VAL A 103 6.65 -31.96 -3.49
N ARG A 104 6.26 -33.09 -4.07
CA ARG A 104 7.20 -34.13 -4.50
C ARG A 104 6.73 -34.79 -5.79
N GLU A 105 7.68 -35.36 -6.52
CA GLU A 105 7.41 -36.27 -7.63
C GLU A 105 7.68 -37.73 -7.18
N HIS A 106 6.74 -38.59 -7.47
CA HIS A 106 6.83 -40.03 -7.18
C HIS A 106 6.18 -40.82 -8.31
N ASP A 107 6.90 -41.83 -8.83
CA ASP A 107 6.46 -42.64 -9.98
C ASP A 107 5.96 -41.81 -11.18
N GLY A 108 6.64 -40.68 -11.45
CA GLY A 108 6.31 -39.80 -12.57
C GLY A 108 5.11 -38.89 -12.33
N ASN A 109 4.44 -38.94 -11.16
CA ASN A 109 3.32 -38.06 -10.79
C ASN A 109 3.74 -37.06 -9.73
N ILE A 110 3.17 -35.85 -9.78
CA ILE A 110 3.39 -34.76 -8.82
C ILE A 110 2.33 -34.83 -7.72
N PHE A 111 2.77 -34.75 -6.47
CA PHE A 111 1.94 -34.77 -5.25
C PHE A 111 2.15 -33.51 -4.43
N LEU A 112 1.08 -32.96 -3.90
CA LEU A 112 1.08 -31.82 -2.96
C LEU A 112 0.64 -32.28 -1.57
N ASN A 113 1.38 -31.89 -0.53
CA ASN A 113 0.93 -32.05 0.85
C ASN A 113 0.11 -30.82 1.26
N VAL A 114 -1.22 -30.92 1.17
CA VAL A 114 -2.14 -29.82 1.48
C VAL A 114 -2.19 -29.45 2.97
N ALA A 115 -1.64 -30.31 3.84
CA ALA A 115 -1.54 -30.09 5.29
C ALA A 115 -0.22 -29.41 5.72
N SER A 116 0.77 -29.29 4.81
CA SER A 116 2.13 -28.84 5.13
C SER A 116 2.35 -27.34 5.02
N ALA A 117 1.31 -26.52 5.18
CA ALA A 117 1.47 -25.06 5.04
C ALA A 117 2.67 -24.53 5.85
N GLY A 118 3.62 -23.90 5.17
CA GLY A 118 4.89 -23.42 5.70
C GLY A 118 5.31 -22.09 5.07
N GLY A 119 6.60 -21.75 5.20
CA GLY A 119 7.20 -20.52 4.68
C GLY A 119 6.81 -19.26 5.46
N CYS A 120 7.19 -18.10 4.93
CA CYS A 120 6.87 -16.81 5.56
C CYS A 120 5.37 -16.57 5.72
N GLY A 121 4.53 -17.15 4.85
CA GLY A 121 3.09 -17.00 4.87
C GLY A 121 2.36 -17.85 5.92
N ALA A 122 2.99 -18.92 6.43
CA ALA A 122 2.35 -19.83 7.39
C ALA A 122 2.28 -19.26 8.82
N SER A 123 3.13 -18.29 9.15
CA SER A 123 3.25 -17.72 10.50
C SER A 123 2.39 -16.49 10.76
N GLN A 124 1.79 -15.90 9.72
CA GLN A 124 0.90 -14.75 9.85
C GLN A 124 -0.52 -15.13 9.45
N GLN A 125 -1.29 -15.66 10.41
CA GLN A 125 -2.74 -15.58 10.29
C GLN A 125 -3.10 -14.10 10.35
N ALA A 126 -3.45 -13.53 9.20
CA ALA A 126 -3.90 -12.15 9.12
C ALA A 126 -5.16 -12.00 9.98
N VAL A 127 -5.07 -11.20 11.04
CA VAL A 127 -6.19 -10.98 11.96
C VAL A 127 -7.16 -10.02 11.30
N THR A 128 -8.44 -10.42 11.25
CA THR A 128 -9.52 -9.54 10.83
C THR A 128 -9.97 -8.69 11.99
N HIS A 129 -10.01 -7.39 11.78
CA HIS A 129 -10.45 -6.40 12.76
C HIS A 129 -11.74 -5.75 12.30
N ALA A 130 -12.66 -5.54 13.24
CA ALA A 130 -13.88 -4.77 13.01
C ALA A 130 -13.75 -3.38 13.63
N PHE A 131 -14.09 -2.38 12.86
CA PHE A 131 -14.00 -0.98 13.24
C PHE A 131 -15.34 -0.27 13.04
N ARG A 132 -15.56 0.78 13.84
CA ARG A 132 -16.63 1.75 13.67
C ARG A 132 -16.06 3.07 13.15
N VAL A 133 -16.74 3.67 12.22
CA VAL A 133 -16.40 5.01 11.71
C VAL A 133 -16.74 6.05 12.78
N VAL A 134 -15.76 6.84 13.16
CA VAL A 134 -15.90 7.99 14.06
C VAL A 134 -16.19 9.25 13.26
N SER A 135 -15.38 9.50 12.23
CA SER A 135 -15.58 10.61 11.30
C SER A 135 -15.03 10.26 9.92
N ASN A 136 -15.49 10.98 8.89
CA ASN A 136 -15.05 10.81 7.51
C ASN A 136 -15.22 12.14 6.77
N ASP A 137 -14.35 13.10 7.05
CA ASP A 137 -14.45 14.47 6.59
C ASP A 137 -13.36 14.83 5.59
N ASN A 138 -13.64 15.75 4.69
CA ASN A 138 -12.65 16.23 3.74
C ASN A 138 -11.56 17.04 4.46
N VAL A 139 -10.31 16.68 4.19
CA VAL A 139 -9.10 17.43 4.60
C VAL A 139 -8.44 18.13 3.42
N ALA A 140 -8.78 17.71 2.19
CA ALA A 140 -8.43 18.36 0.93
C ALA A 140 -9.53 18.10 -0.10
N THR A 141 -9.48 18.73 -1.26
CA THR A 141 -10.54 18.64 -2.28
C THR A 141 -10.92 17.18 -2.59
N TYR A 142 -9.93 16.32 -2.75
CA TYR A 142 -10.13 14.92 -3.16
C TYR A 142 -9.72 13.91 -2.09
N ILE A 143 -9.43 14.36 -0.85
CA ILE A 143 -8.95 13.49 0.22
C ILE A 143 -9.84 13.67 1.45
N LYS A 144 -10.29 12.54 1.99
CA LYS A 144 -10.92 12.47 3.31
C LYS A 144 -9.99 11.89 4.35
N GLU A 145 -10.09 12.38 5.57
CA GLU A 145 -9.59 11.71 6.76
C GLU A 145 -10.69 10.80 7.30
N LEU A 146 -10.51 9.49 7.13
CA LEU A 146 -11.34 8.47 7.73
C LEU A 146 -10.76 8.11 9.10
N VAL A 147 -11.55 8.33 10.16
CA VAL A 147 -11.18 8.03 11.54
C VAL A 147 -11.98 6.83 12.03
N LEU A 148 -11.28 5.83 12.54
CA LEU A 148 -11.86 4.56 12.97
C LEU A 148 -11.52 4.27 14.44
N GLU A 149 -12.44 3.63 15.14
CA GLU A 149 -12.23 3.03 16.46
C GLU A 149 -12.52 1.52 16.43
N SER A 150 -11.82 0.75 17.27
CA SER A 150 -12.06 -0.69 17.37
C SER A 150 -13.42 -0.97 18.02
N GLU A 151 -14.22 -1.87 17.44
CA GLU A 151 -15.51 -2.26 18.02
C GLU A 151 -15.40 -3.12 19.29
N SER A 152 -14.31 -3.87 19.41
CA SER A 152 -14.14 -4.80 20.54
C SER A 152 -13.76 -4.13 21.86
N GLY A 153 -13.55 -2.80 21.87
CA GLY A 153 -12.97 -2.11 23.03
C GLY A 153 -11.56 -2.60 23.40
N SER A 154 -11.00 -3.45 22.53
CA SER A 154 -9.62 -3.94 22.64
C SER A 154 -8.64 -2.79 22.50
N PRO A 155 -7.43 -2.90 23.10
CA PRO A 155 -6.40 -1.90 22.88
C PRO A 155 -6.18 -1.68 21.38
N VAL A 156 -5.74 -0.48 21.05
CA VAL A 156 -5.35 -0.08 19.70
C VAL A 156 -4.45 -1.17 19.10
N LEU A 157 -4.70 -1.47 17.84
CA LEU A 157 -3.91 -2.40 17.05
C LEU A 157 -2.41 -2.20 17.29
N ASP A 158 -1.68 -3.26 17.60
CA ASP A 158 -0.22 -3.21 17.69
C ASP A 158 0.37 -3.18 16.29
N TYR A 159 0.99 -2.06 15.91
CA TYR A 159 1.55 -1.85 14.58
C TYR A 159 2.75 -0.92 14.61
N GLN A 160 3.53 -0.92 13.54
CA GLN A 160 4.68 -0.04 13.37
C GLN A 160 4.33 1.19 12.53
N PRO A 161 4.98 2.35 12.74
CA PRO A 161 4.85 3.48 11.82
C PRO A 161 5.12 3.05 10.38
N GLY A 162 4.26 3.49 9.44
CA GLY A 162 4.34 3.08 8.04
C GLY A 162 3.57 1.80 7.67
N ASP A 163 2.92 1.15 8.65
CA ASP A 163 2.02 0.03 8.35
C ASP A 163 0.70 0.49 7.72
N TYR A 164 0.05 -0.45 7.04
CA TYR A 164 -1.26 -0.30 6.43
C TYR A 164 -2.21 -1.42 6.84
N LEU A 165 -3.50 -1.20 6.63
CA LEU A 165 -4.54 -2.22 6.68
C LEU A 165 -5.11 -2.49 5.27
N GLN A 166 -5.53 -3.73 5.04
CA GLN A 166 -6.31 -4.13 3.88
C GLN A 166 -7.79 -4.11 4.23
N PHE A 167 -8.52 -3.17 3.68
CA PHE A 167 -9.96 -3.05 3.88
C PHE A 167 -10.72 -4.04 3.03
N ASP A 168 -11.67 -4.75 3.62
CA ASP A 168 -12.64 -5.56 2.92
C ASP A 168 -13.74 -4.65 2.35
N ILE A 169 -13.81 -4.56 1.05
CA ILE A 169 -14.83 -3.81 0.32
C ILE A 169 -15.84 -4.84 -0.20
N PRO A 170 -17.07 -4.87 0.32
CA PRO A 170 -18.09 -5.80 -0.17
C PRO A 170 -18.47 -5.51 -1.62
N ALA A 171 -19.14 -6.45 -2.27
CA ALA A 171 -19.84 -6.16 -3.51
C ALA A 171 -20.96 -5.14 -3.24
N PHE A 172 -21.14 -4.20 -4.15
CA PHE A 172 -22.21 -3.20 -4.07
C PHE A 172 -22.74 -2.85 -5.46
N GLY A 173 -24.00 -2.44 -5.52
CA GLY A 173 -24.60 -1.88 -6.72
C GLY A 173 -23.98 -0.52 -7.07
N GLU A 174 -24.66 0.26 -7.90
CA GLU A 174 -24.18 1.59 -8.21
C GLU A 174 -24.21 2.50 -6.97
N ILE A 175 -23.06 3.10 -6.66
CA ILE A 175 -22.92 4.21 -5.70
C ILE A 175 -22.69 5.46 -6.52
N SER A 176 -23.67 6.37 -6.55
CA SER A 176 -23.51 7.71 -7.12
C SER A 176 -22.68 8.59 -6.18
N PHE A 177 -21.80 9.43 -6.74
CA PHE A 177 -21.03 10.38 -5.94
C PHE A 177 -21.90 11.43 -5.25
N ARG A 178 -23.14 11.64 -5.71
CA ARG A 178 -24.14 12.48 -5.03
C ARG A 178 -24.58 11.91 -3.67
N GLU A 179 -24.30 10.63 -3.39
CA GLU A 179 -24.51 10.01 -2.07
C GLU A 179 -23.36 10.27 -1.09
N ILE A 180 -22.23 10.75 -1.60
CA ILE A 180 -21.02 11.04 -0.79
C ILE A 180 -21.20 12.43 -0.15
N ARG A 181 -21.16 12.47 1.19
CA ARG A 181 -21.10 13.74 1.89
C ARG A 181 -19.75 14.41 1.67
N VAL A 182 -19.73 15.60 1.13
CA VAL A 182 -18.54 16.43 0.95
C VAL A 182 -18.73 17.73 1.70
N ASN A 183 -17.75 18.14 2.50
CA ASN A 183 -17.82 19.34 3.32
C ASN A 183 -17.50 20.59 2.48
N GLU A 184 -18.09 21.75 2.83
CA GLU A 184 -17.62 23.01 2.28
C GLU A 184 -16.21 23.36 2.79
N PRO A 185 -15.36 24.00 1.98
CA PRO A 185 -15.64 24.55 0.63
C PRO A 185 -15.51 23.52 -0.51
N PHE A 186 -15.19 22.27 -0.22
CA PHE A 186 -14.87 21.25 -1.23
C PHE A 186 -16.09 20.82 -2.05
N ALA A 187 -17.30 20.87 -1.47
CA ALA A 187 -18.53 20.52 -2.18
C ALA A 187 -18.77 21.43 -3.39
N ALA A 188 -18.58 22.74 -3.24
CA ALA A 188 -18.68 23.69 -4.35
C ALA A 188 -17.67 23.38 -5.47
N ILE A 189 -16.45 22.94 -5.10
CA ILE A 189 -15.41 22.57 -6.08
C ILE A 189 -15.79 21.27 -6.80
N TRP A 190 -16.34 20.29 -6.08
CA TRP A 190 -16.82 19.03 -6.68
C TRP A 190 -17.94 19.29 -7.68
N GLU A 191 -18.88 20.20 -7.37
CA GLU A 191 -19.94 20.58 -8.30
C GLU A 191 -19.36 21.28 -9.55
N ALA A 192 -18.49 22.26 -9.38
CA ALA A 192 -17.85 23.00 -10.47
C ALA A 192 -17.06 22.09 -11.42
N ASN A 193 -16.38 21.07 -10.87
CA ASN A 193 -15.57 20.12 -11.61
C ASN A 193 -16.35 18.87 -12.03
N ARG A 194 -17.67 18.84 -11.85
CA ARG A 194 -18.55 17.72 -12.18
C ARG A 194 -18.16 16.39 -11.54
N VAL A 195 -17.50 16.43 -10.38
CA VAL A 195 -17.06 15.24 -9.64
C VAL A 195 -18.27 14.43 -9.16
N PHE A 196 -19.38 15.09 -8.80
CA PHE A 196 -20.62 14.44 -8.40
C PHE A 196 -21.31 13.65 -9.51
N ASP A 197 -20.92 13.83 -10.77
CA ASP A 197 -21.47 13.08 -11.91
C ASP A 197 -20.86 11.65 -12.03
N ASN A 198 -19.87 11.32 -11.21
CA ASN A 198 -19.24 10.01 -11.21
C ASN A 198 -20.04 8.98 -10.40
N TYR A 199 -19.72 7.73 -10.64
CA TYR A 199 -20.27 6.57 -9.93
C TYR A 199 -19.24 5.45 -9.82
N ALA A 200 -19.48 4.47 -8.95
CA ALA A 200 -18.75 3.21 -8.90
C ALA A 200 -19.69 2.02 -8.68
N VAL A 201 -19.30 0.87 -9.22
CA VAL A 201 -19.97 -0.42 -9.05
C VAL A 201 -18.94 -1.48 -8.73
N SER A 202 -19.26 -2.40 -7.81
CA SER A 202 -18.42 -3.55 -7.53
C SER A 202 -19.26 -4.82 -7.50
N THR A 203 -19.15 -5.64 -8.54
CA THR A 203 -19.90 -6.90 -8.65
C THR A 203 -19.32 -8.02 -7.78
N LEU A 204 -18.07 -7.87 -7.31
CA LEU A 204 -17.38 -8.81 -6.46
C LEU A 204 -16.76 -8.08 -5.26
N PRO A 205 -16.61 -8.74 -4.10
CA PRO A 205 -15.82 -8.20 -3.00
C PRO A 205 -14.37 -7.99 -3.43
N VAL A 206 -13.76 -6.91 -2.99
CA VAL A 206 -12.34 -6.62 -3.25
C VAL A 206 -11.64 -6.15 -1.98
N ARG A 207 -10.31 -6.25 -1.92
CA ARG A 207 -9.48 -5.68 -0.86
C ARG A 207 -8.65 -4.52 -1.39
N ARG A 208 -8.46 -3.50 -0.54
CA ARG A 208 -7.61 -2.34 -0.87
C ARG A 208 -6.79 -1.93 0.35
N ASN A 209 -5.54 -1.58 0.10
CA ASN A 209 -4.58 -1.17 1.11
C ASN A 209 -4.71 0.33 1.38
N PHE A 210 -4.68 0.69 2.67
CA PHE A 210 -4.59 2.08 3.09
C PHE A 210 -3.64 2.20 4.28
N SER A 211 -2.63 3.07 4.13
CA SER A 211 -1.63 3.32 5.16
C SER A 211 -2.22 4.11 6.32
N MET A 212 -1.83 3.75 7.54
CA MET A 212 -2.24 4.46 8.75
C MET A 212 -1.46 5.76 8.90
N ALA A 213 -2.18 6.84 9.21
CA ALA A 213 -1.60 8.17 9.44
C ALA A 213 -1.38 8.47 10.94
N THR A 214 -1.67 7.54 11.79
CA THR A 214 -1.63 7.66 13.26
C THR A 214 -0.27 7.36 13.86
N ASN A 215 0.01 7.95 15.02
CA ASN A 215 1.12 7.55 15.87
C ASN A 215 0.72 6.30 16.68
N PRO A 216 1.33 5.12 16.41
CA PRO A 216 0.91 3.86 17.04
C PRO A 216 1.03 3.86 18.56
N ALA A 217 1.90 4.66 19.13
CA ALA A 217 2.17 4.69 20.56
C ALA A 217 1.31 5.72 21.32
N ALA A 218 0.68 6.67 20.65
CA ALA A 218 -0.03 7.77 21.28
C ALA A 218 -1.52 7.84 20.93
N ASP A 219 -1.89 7.51 19.68
CA ASP A 219 -3.24 7.65 19.19
C ASP A 219 -4.11 6.45 19.58
N LYS A 220 -5.34 6.72 20.04
CA LYS A 220 -6.34 5.69 20.39
C LYS A 220 -7.24 5.29 19.22
N GLN A 221 -7.25 6.09 18.17
CA GLN A 221 -8.05 5.90 16.97
C GLN A 221 -7.12 5.78 15.77
N LEU A 222 -7.53 5.02 14.75
CA LEU A 222 -6.81 4.93 13.51
C LEU A 222 -7.29 6.01 12.54
N ARG A 223 -6.36 6.64 11.81
CA ARG A 223 -6.63 7.64 10.77
C ARG A 223 -6.07 7.18 9.44
N PHE A 224 -6.86 7.39 8.41
CA PHE A 224 -6.49 7.07 7.03
C PHE A 224 -6.77 8.27 6.13
N ASN A 225 -5.84 8.59 5.24
CA ASN A 225 -6.04 9.63 4.23
C ASN A 225 -6.46 8.96 2.93
N VAL A 226 -7.74 9.00 2.64
CA VAL A 226 -8.32 8.32 1.47
C VAL A 226 -8.53 9.32 0.35
N ARG A 227 -7.74 9.19 -0.73
CA ARG A 227 -7.93 9.99 -1.95
C ARG A 227 -8.95 9.31 -2.85
N VAL A 228 -9.98 10.03 -3.30
CA VAL A 228 -10.91 9.50 -4.29
C VAL A 228 -10.20 9.27 -5.63
N SER A 229 -10.42 8.10 -6.22
CA SER A 229 -9.87 7.72 -7.52
C SER A 229 -10.93 7.99 -8.59
N LEU A 230 -10.77 9.08 -9.31
CA LEU A 230 -11.66 9.45 -10.44
C LEU A 230 -11.29 8.65 -11.70
N PRO A 231 -12.23 8.46 -12.64
CA PRO A 231 -11.93 7.90 -13.95
C PRO A 231 -10.83 8.70 -14.65
N PRO A 232 -9.97 8.05 -15.43
CA PRO A 232 -9.03 8.76 -16.29
C PRO A 232 -9.76 9.66 -17.29
N HIS A 233 -9.18 10.81 -17.61
CA HIS A 233 -9.81 11.76 -18.54
C HIS A 233 -10.07 11.09 -19.90
N GLY A 234 -11.32 11.21 -20.39
CA GLY A 234 -11.74 10.67 -21.68
C GLY A 234 -11.99 9.16 -21.71
N VAL A 235 -11.97 8.49 -20.56
CA VAL A 235 -12.31 7.07 -20.45
C VAL A 235 -13.67 6.90 -19.78
N GLU A 236 -14.60 6.24 -20.46
CA GLU A 236 -15.91 5.89 -19.90
C GLU A 236 -15.75 4.64 -19.01
N CYS A 237 -15.47 4.87 -17.73
CA CYS A 237 -15.45 3.82 -16.71
C CYS A 237 -15.91 4.39 -15.36
N GLY A 238 -16.28 3.51 -14.43
CA GLY A 238 -16.57 3.91 -13.06
C GLY A 238 -15.33 4.40 -12.31
N ALA A 239 -15.58 5.14 -11.25
CA ALA A 239 -14.54 5.57 -10.31
C ALA A 239 -13.96 4.39 -9.51
N GLY A 240 -12.87 4.62 -8.78
CA GLY A 240 -12.20 3.59 -7.99
C GLY A 240 -13.11 3.00 -6.91
N VAL A 241 -13.36 1.69 -6.98
CA VAL A 241 -14.30 0.95 -6.13
C VAL A 241 -14.02 1.13 -4.64
N GLY A 242 -12.77 0.89 -4.21
CA GLY A 242 -12.39 0.96 -2.79
C GLY A 242 -12.51 2.36 -2.22
N THR A 243 -12.00 3.35 -2.95
CA THR A 243 -12.02 4.74 -2.50
C THR A 243 -13.43 5.30 -2.46
N THR A 244 -14.30 4.95 -3.43
CA THR A 244 -15.72 5.35 -3.44
C THR A 244 -16.46 4.77 -2.24
N TYR A 245 -16.27 3.46 -1.97
CA TYR A 245 -16.87 2.80 -0.80
C TYR A 245 -16.48 3.50 0.50
N LEU A 246 -15.17 3.74 0.71
CA LEU A 246 -14.69 4.40 1.93
C LEU A 246 -15.14 5.86 2.02
N HIS A 247 -15.21 6.60 0.90
CA HIS A 247 -15.72 7.99 0.89
C HIS A 247 -17.19 8.10 1.27
N ARG A 248 -17.99 7.05 1.00
CA ARG A 248 -19.43 7.02 1.34
C ARG A 248 -19.70 6.75 2.82
N LEU A 249 -18.77 6.15 3.54
CA LEU A 249 -18.95 5.79 4.95
C LEU A 249 -19.30 7.02 5.79
N LYS A 250 -20.19 6.79 6.78
CA LYS A 250 -20.70 7.81 7.71
C LYS A 250 -20.34 7.42 9.14
N PRO A 251 -20.30 8.38 10.08
CA PRO A 251 -20.15 8.08 11.50
C PRO A 251 -21.15 7.01 11.95
N GLY A 252 -20.66 5.98 12.66
CA GLY A 252 -21.43 4.82 13.10
C GLY A 252 -21.41 3.62 12.15
N ASP A 253 -21.01 3.78 10.88
CA ASP A 253 -20.86 2.67 9.95
C ASP A 253 -19.76 1.70 10.41
N ARG A 254 -19.91 0.44 10.01
CA ARG A 254 -18.95 -0.63 10.31
C ARG A 254 -18.11 -0.94 9.09
N VAL A 255 -16.83 -1.21 9.33
CA VAL A 255 -15.88 -1.62 8.31
C VAL A 255 -14.94 -2.69 8.86
N THR A 256 -14.57 -3.66 8.04
CA THR A 256 -13.60 -4.68 8.40
C THR A 256 -12.31 -4.50 7.61
N ALA A 257 -11.20 -4.79 8.25
CA ALA A 257 -9.89 -4.76 7.64
C ALA A 257 -9.00 -5.85 8.25
N ILE A 258 -7.99 -6.23 7.48
CA ILE A 258 -7.01 -7.26 7.83
C ILE A 258 -5.66 -6.59 8.00
N GLY A 259 -4.87 -7.03 8.96
CA GLY A 259 -3.52 -6.54 9.18
C GLY A 259 -3.11 -6.51 10.65
N PRO A 260 -2.07 -5.72 11.00
CA PRO A 260 -1.33 -4.76 10.17
C PRO A 260 -0.34 -5.42 9.22
N PHE A 261 0.00 -4.71 8.14
CA PHE A 261 1.03 -5.10 7.18
C PHE A 261 1.90 -3.89 6.84
N GLY A 262 3.12 -4.13 6.34
CA GLY A 262 3.95 -3.04 5.82
C GLY A 262 5.44 -3.37 5.84
N THR A 263 6.17 -2.71 4.95
CA THR A 263 7.64 -2.78 4.85
C THR A 263 8.27 -1.40 4.81
N PHE A 264 7.47 -0.34 4.78
CA PHE A 264 7.94 1.03 4.81
C PHE A 264 8.31 1.39 6.26
N ARG A 265 9.60 1.22 6.59
CA ARG A 265 10.11 1.27 7.98
C ARG A 265 11.10 2.41 8.20
N ILE A 266 11.05 2.98 9.39
CA ILE A 266 12.11 3.85 9.90
C ILE A 266 13.37 3.02 10.08
N LYS A 267 14.47 3.42 9.43
CA LYS A 267 15.75 2.72 9.52
C LYS A 267 16.42 3.01 10.86
N PRO A 268 17.02 1.99 11.52
CA PRO A 268 17.62 2.13 12.84
C PRO A 268 19.05 2.68 12.75
N THR A 269 19.24 3.83 12.15
CA THR A 269 20.54 4.50 12.00
C THR A 269 20.55 5.86 12.69
N GLY A 270 21.70 6.53 12.71
CA GLY A 270 21.85 7.92 13.17
C GLY A 270 21.89 8.96 12.04
N LYS A 271 21.64 8.57 10.77
CA LYS A 271 21.73 9.46 9.63
C LYS A 271 20.64 10.52 9.65
N GLU A 272 20.87 11.64 8.97
CA GLU A 272 19.81 12.61 8.67
C GLU A 272 18.66 11.96 7.90
N MET A 273 17.44 12.39 8.17
CA MET A 273 16.23 11.85 7.53
C MET A 273 15.55 12.95 6.69
N ILE A 274 15.37 12.67 5.41
CA ILE A 274 14.72 13.57 4.47
C ILE A 274 13.44 12.90 3.97
N TYR A 275 12.31 13.45 4.39
CA TYR A 275 10.98 12.99 3.99
C TYR A 275 10.47 13.81 2.81
N LEU A 276 9.93 13.16 1.79
CA LEU A 276 9.33 13.81 0.62
C LEU A 276 7.96 13.21 0.35
N GLY A 277 6.92 14.03 0.39
CA GLY A 277 5.54 13.59 0.32
C GLY A 277 4.65 14.40 -0.60
N GLY A 278 3.54 13.79 -1.04
CA GLY A 278 2.52 14.44 -1.84
C GLY A 278 1.17 13.72 -1.77
N GLY A 279 0.09 14.50 -1.73
CA GLY A 279 -1.26 13.95 -1.70
C GLY A 279 -1.50 12.95 -0.56
N ALA A 280 -2.12 11.80 -0.84
CA ALA A 280 -2.41 10.76 0.15
C ALA A 280 -1.16 10.05 0.72
N GLY A 281 0.02 10.23 0.09
CA GLY A 281 1.31 9.78 0.63
C GLY A 281 1.67 10.42 1.98
N MET A 282 0.94 11.45 2.38
CA MET A 282 0.96 12.03 3.72
C MET A 282 0.75 10.99 4.83
N ALA A 283 -0.10 9.97 4.63
CA ALA A 283 -0.51 9.05 5.69
C ALA A 283 0.67 8.34 6.37
N PRO A 284 1.49 7.52 5.69
CA PRO A 284 2.60 6.83 6.34
C PRO A 284 3.71 7.80 6.79
N LEU A 285 3.92 8.92 6.07
CA LEU A 285 4.92 9.91 6.46
C LEU A 285 4.51 10.62 7.77
N ARG A 286 3.22 10.96 7.92
CA ARG A 286 2.71 11.51 9.19
C ARG A 286 2.90 10.52 10.33
N SER A 287 2.61 9.24 10.12
CA SER A 287 2.80 8.20 11.13
C SER A 287 4.27 8.12 11.59
N HIS A 288 5.23 8.12 10.65
CA HIS A 288 6.67 8.14 10.95
C HIS A 288 7.05 9.37 11.76
N LEU A 289 6.69 10.57 11.26
CA LEU A 289 7.10 11.84 11.84
C LEU A 289 6.48 12.05 13.22
N ALA A 290 5.20 11.72 13.40
CA ALA A 290 4.54 11.77 14.70
C ALA A 290 5.23 10.83 15.71
N TYR A 291 5.52 9.59 15.34
CA TYR A 291 6.23 8.65 16.18
C TYR A 291 7.64 9.15 16.55
N LEU A 292 8.43 9.59 15.56
CA LEU A 292 9.80 10.07 15.77
C LEU A 292 9.86 11.28 16.70
N MET A 293 8.97 12.26 16.50
CA MET A 293 9.00 13.50 17.25
C MET A 293 8.30 13.41 18.60
N GLU A 294 7.12 12.80 18.65
CA GLU A 294 6.27 12.82 19.84
C GLU A 294 6.54 11.65 20.80
N THR A 295 6.93 10.46 20.28
CA THR A 295 7.15 9.25 21.05
C THR A 295 8.62 8.93 21.24
N ALA A 296 9.34 8.71 20.16
CA ALA A 296 10.76 8.33 20.21
C ALA A 296 11.67 9.48 20.61
N LYS A 297 11.19 10.74 20.52
CA LYS A 297 11.96 11.95 20.83
C LYS A 297 13.32 11.93 20.11
N SER A 298 13.32 11.58 18.84
CA SER A 298 14.52 11.46 18.03
C SER A 298 15.29 12.77 18.02
N ASP A 299 16.60 12.70 18.21
CA ASP A 299 17.55 13.81 18.09
C ASP A 299 18.13 13.94 16.68
N ARG A 300 17.78 13.03 15.77
CA ARG A 300 18.22 13.07 14.38
C ARG A 300 17.72 14.35 13.70
N ARG A 301 18.51 14.88 12.77
CA ARG A 301 18.06 15.95 11.88
C ARG A 301 17.01 15.42 10.93
N ILE A 302 15.83 16.02 10.91
CA ILE A 302 14.67 15.57 10.13
C ILE A 302 14.12 16.77 9.34
N SER A 303 13.89 16.58 8.05
CA SER A 303 13.19 17.54 7.21
C SER A 303 12.05 16.87 6.47
N PHE A 304 10.89 17.52 6.39
CA PHE A 304 9.73 17.07 5.65
C PHE A 304 9.40 18.05 4.53
N TRP A 305 9.50 17.61 3.30
CA TRP A 305 9.24 18.33 2.07
C TRP A 305 7.90 17.85 1.50
N TYR A 306 6.88 18.69 1.60
CA TYR A 306 5.52 18.36 1.20
C TYR A 306 5.10 19.16 -0.02
N GLY A 307 4.68 18.46 -1.07
CA GLY A 307 4.18 19.03 -2.32
C GLY A 307 2.67 18.92 -2.46
N ALA A 308 2.02 20.03 -2.80
CA ALA A 308 0.62 20.07 -3.17
C ALA A 308 0.43 20.93 -4.43
N ARG A 309 -0.73 20.84 -5.10
CA ARG A 309 -1.00 21.75 -6.23
C ARG A 309 -1.28 23.16 -5.75
N SER A 310 -2.18 23.29 -4.77
CA SER A 310 -2.62 24.55 -4.16
C SER A 310 -2.89 24.33 -2.68
N LEU A 311 -3.15 25.38 -1.91
CA LEU A 311 -3.42 25.28 -0.46
C LEU A 311 -4.63 24.38 -0.16
N ARG A 312 -5.66 24.38 -0.98
CA ARG A 312 -6.83 23.50 -0.80
C ARG A 312 -6.55 22.00 -0.99
N GLU A 313 -5.37 21.67 -1.52
CA GLU A 313 -4.90 20.28 -1.64
C GLU A 313 -3.87 19.91 -0.55
N ALA A 314 -3.44 20.90 0.24
CA ALA A 314 -2.51 20.70 1.35
C ALA A 314 -3.27 20.57 2.68
N TYR A 315 -2.85 19.65 3.54
CA TYR A 315 -3.50 19.42 4.83
C TYR A 315 -2.51 19.03 5.93
N TYR A 316 -2.92 19.07 7.18
CA TYR A 316 -2.09 18.95 8.39
C TYR A 316 -1.00 20.04 8.51
N LEU A 317 -1.15 21.18 7.84
CA LEU A 317 -0.14 22.24 7.84
C LEU A 317 0.15 22.74 9.26
N ASP A 318 -0.89 23.12 10.00
CA ASP A 318 -0.77 23.60 11.40
C ASP A 318 -0.07 22.57 12.31
N TYR A 319 -0.31 21.28 12.06
CA TYR A 319 0.31 20.19 12.80
C TYR A 319 1.83 20.16 12.57
N PHE A 320 2.29 20.18 11.33
CA PHE A 320 3.71 20.14 11.02
C PHE A 320 4.43 21.44 11.35
N GLU A 321 3.77 22.58 11.21
CA GLU A 321 4.30 23.85 11.68
C GLU A 321 4.45 23.87 13.22
N CYS A 322 3.49 23.29 13.93
CA CYS A 322 3.59 23.12 15.37
C CYS A 322 4.77 22.24 15.76
N LEU A 323 4.95 21.09 15.08
CA LEU A 323 6.12 20.23 15.30
C LEU A 323 7.43 20.99 15.02
N ALA A 324 7.52 21.77 13.94
CA ALA A 324 8.71 22.54 13.61
C ALA A 324 9.04 23.63 14.63
N ARG A 325 8.01 24.18 15.29
CA ARG A 325 8.21 25.13 16.42
C ARG A 325 8.66 24.43 17.70
N GLN A 326 8.17 23.21 17.97
CA GLN A 326 8.47 22.48 19.18
C GLN A 326 9.81 21.74 19.16
N PHE A 327 10.24 21.27 18.00
CA PHE A 327 11.43 20.45 17.84
C PHE A 327 12.48 21.13 16.97
N PRO A 328 13.59 21.63 17.53
CA PRO A 328 14.59 22.40 16.78
C PRO A 328 15.33 21.60 15.71
N ASN A 329 15.31 20.27 15.80
CA ASN A 329 15.87 19.32 14.83
C ASN A 329 14.90 18.92 13.72
N PHE A 330 13.65 19.40 13.73
CA PHE A 330 12.65 19.17 12.68
C PHE A 330 12.42 20.43 11.84
N ARG A 331 12.31 20.26 10.52
CA ARG A 331 11.96 21.31 9.55
C ARG A 331 10.82 20.85 8.67
N PHE A 332 9.89 21.76 8.39
CA PHE A 332 8.77 21.52 7.48
C PHE A 332 8.84 22.51 6.31
N HIS A 333 8.74 21.98 5.08
CA HIS A 333 8.78 22.74 3.84
C HIS A 333 7.56 22.39 3.00
N LEU A 334 6.78 23.41 2.61
CA LEU A 334 5.64 23.27 1.71
C LEU A 334 5.97 23.94 0.39
N ALA A 335 5.70 23.28 -0.73
CA ALA A 335 5.72 23.90 -2.05
C ALA A 335 4.40 23.64 -2.78
N LEU A 336 3.95 24.63 -3.54
CA LEU A 336 2.76 24.52 -4.38
C LEU A 336 3.19 24.53 -5.85
N SER A 337 2.73 23.51 -6.61
CA SER A 337 3.07 23.45 -8.04
C SER A 337 2.15 24.35 -8.90
N GLU A 338 0.93 24.57 -8.45
CA GLU A 338 -0.11 25.34 -9.16
C GLU A 338 -0.89 26.19 -8.14
N PRO A 339 -0.23 27.17 -7.46
CA PRO A 339 -0.92 28.00 -6.49
C PRO A 339 -2.04 28.81 -7.14
N LEU A 340 -3.17 28.90 -6.46
CA LEU A 340 -4.33 29.65 -6.92
C LEU A 340 -4.20 31.13 -6.51
N PRO A 341 -4.84 32.06 -7.23
CA PRO A 341 -4.82 33.47 -6.84
C PRO A 341 -5.28 33.71 -5.41
N GLU A 342 -6.30 32.96 -4.96
CA GLU A 342 -6.83 33.03 -3.59
C GLU A 342 -5.88 32.50 -2.52
N ASP A 343 -4.89 31.67 -2.87
CA ASP A 343 -3.88 31.15 -1.93
C ASP A 343 -2.96 32.26 -1.43
N ASN A 344 -2.84 33.39 -2.15
CA ASN A 344 -1.91 34.47 -1.88
C ASN A 344 -0.49 33.96 -1.55
N TRP A 345 -0.07 32.92 -2.26
CA TRP A 345 1.15 32.16 -1.99
C TRP A 345 2.41 32.98 -2.27
N GLN A 346 3.31 33.05 -1.27
CA GLN A 346 4.56 33.81 -1.34
C GLN A 346 5.82 32.97 -1.09
N SER A 347 5.66 31.63 -0.99
CA SER A 347 6.77 30.72 -0.72
C SER A 347 7.12 29.89 -1.97
N SER A 348 7.81 28.76 -1.82
CA SER A 348 8.36 27.94 -2.90
C SER A 348 7.27 27.46 -3.85
N THR A 349 7.44 27.73 -5.16
CA THR A 349 6.52 27.32 -6.23
C THR A 349 7.23 26.36 -7.18
N GLY A 350 6.61 25.22 -7.44
CA GLY A 350 7.12 24.16 -8.32
C GLY A 350 6.96 22.77 -7.73
N PHE A 351 7.52 21.78 -8.40
CA PHE A 351 7.48 20.40 -7.92
C PHE A 351 8.43 20.21 -6.73
N ILE A 352 7.93 19.56 -5.69
CA ILE A 352 8.64 19.47 -4.40
C ILE A 352 10.04 18.83 -4.50
N HIS A 353 10.26 17.88 -5.41
CA HIS A 353 11.59 17.29 -5.61
C HIS A 353 12.59 18.29 -6.21
N GLU A 354 12.15 19.22 -7.08
CA GLU A 354 12.98 20.28 -7.64
C GLU A 354 13.31 21.34 -6.58
N ILE A 355 12.33 21.65 -5.72
CA ILE A 355 12.54 22.56 -4.58
C ILE A 355 13.54 21.94 -3.60
N LEU A 356 13.38 20.67 -3.22
CA LEU A 356 14.35 19.95 -2.39
C LEU A 356 15.75 19.97 -3.02
N ARG A 357 15.85 19.72 -4.34
CA ARG A 357 17.12 19.77 -5.07
C ARG A 357 17.78 21.13 -4.96
N GLY A 358 17.05 22.21 -5.32
CA GLY A 358 17.61 23.56 -5.45
C GLY A 358 17.87 24.24 -4.10
N GLU A 359 16.93 24.12 -3.16
CA GLU A 359 17.01 24.84 -1.89
C GLU A 359 17.82 24.08 -0.82
N TYR A 360 18.03 22.77 -0.99
CA TYR A 360 18.70 21.97 0.03
C TYR A 360 19.82 21.08 -0.49
N LEU A 361 19.54 20.12 -1.37
CA LEU A 361 20.52 19.10 -1.76
C LEU A 361 21.72 19.69 -2.51
N ALA A 362 21.51 20.71 -3.35
CA ALA A 362 22.59 21.34 -4.13
C ALA A 362 23.67 21.99 -3.26
N SER A 363 23.34 22.39 -2.03
CA SER A 363 24.28 22.98 -1.06
C SER A 363 24.61 22.04 0.10
N HIS A 364 24.00 20.85 0.13
CA HIS A 364 24.24 19.87 1.20
C HIS A 364 25.62 19.25 1.06
N PRO A 365 26.45 19.19 2.14
CA PRO A 365 27.82 18.72 2.04
C PRO A 365 27.95 17.27 1.59
N ARG A 366 27.00 16.40 1.95
CA ARG A 366 26.97 14.96 1.62
C ARG A 366 25.54 14.45 1.52
N PRO A 367 24.82 14.69 0.41
CA PRO A 367 23.45 14.21 0.23
C PRO A 367 23.36 12.67 0.30
N SER A 368 24.41 11.96 -0.15
CA SER A 368 24.49 10.50 -0.14
C SER A 368 24.58 9.88 1.27
N ASP A 369 24.87 10.66 2.31
CA ASP A 369 24.93 10.16 3.68
C ASP A 369 23.57 10.26 4.42
N ALA A 370 22.54 10.84 3.80
CA ALA A 370 21.21 10.96 4.37
C ALA A 370 20.31 9.76 4.00
N GLU A 371 19.26 9.55 4.77
CA GLU A 371 18.18 8.62 4.44
C GLU A 371 16.97 9.36 3.87
N TYR A 372 16.36 8.75 2.87
CA TYR A 372 15.22 9.33 2.16
C TYR A 372 13.98 8.45 2.29
N TYR A 373 12.85 9.10 2.62
CA TYR A 373 11.55 8.46 2.81
C TYR A 373 10.54 9.12 1.87
N LEU A 374 10.12 8.40 0.84
CA LEU A 374 9.29 8.96 -0.23
C LEU A 374 7.90 8.32 -0.22
N CYS A 375 6.84 9.13 -0.27
CA CYS A 375 5.50 8.60 -0.43
C CYS A 375 4.57 9.59 -1.14
N GLY A 376 3.87 9.14 -2.18
CA GLY A 376 2.95 9.98 -2.95
C GLY A 376 2.69 9.46 -4.36
N PRO A 377 2.22 10.34 -5.27
CA PRO A 377 1.94 9.96 -6.63
C PRO A 377 3.14 9.32 -7.34
N PRO A 378 2.95 8.23 -8.13
CA PRO A 378 4.05 7.52 -8.78
C PRO A 378 5.00 8.44 -9.57
N ALA A 379 4.46 9.42 -10.31
CA ALA A 379 5.29 10.36 -11.06
C ALA A 379 6.23 11.19 -10.16
N MET A 380 5.76 11.58 -8.96
CA MET A 380 6.59 12.31 -7.98
C MET A 380 7.70 11.39 -7.43
N VAL A 381 7.35 10.17 -7.04
CA VAL A 381 8.32 9.20 -6.50
C VAL A 381 9.40 8.88 -7.55
N GLN A 382 9.02 8.60 -8.80
CA GLN A 382 9.95 8.32 -9.88
C GLN A 382 10.88 9.52 -10.18
N ALA A 383 10.35 10.74 -10.19
CA ALA A 383 11.15 11.95 -10.37
C ALA A 383 12.14 12.15 -9.21
N ALA A 384 11.71 11.91 -7.97
CA ALA A 384 12.58 11.96 -6.81
C ALA A 384 13.68 10.89 -6.83
N LEU A 385 13.35 9.63 -7.18
CA LEU A 385 14.34 8.56 -7.33
C LEU A 385 15.40 8.89 -8.38
N LYS A 386 14.96 9.44 -9.53
CA LYS A 386 15.92 9.90 -10.56
C LYS A 386 16.82 11.01 -10.05
N MET A 387 16.26 11.99 -9.35
CA MET A 387 17.03 13.08 -8.74
C MET A 387 18.05 12.54 -7.72
N LEU A 388 17.63 11.62 -6.83
CA LEU A 388 18.53 11.06 -5.81
C LEU A 388 19.69 10.25 -6.41
N ALA A 389 19.44 9.56 -7.54
CA ALA A 389 20.50 8.88 -8.28
C ALA A 389 21.56 9.85 -8.83
N GLU A 390 21.20 11.09 -9.20
CA GLU A 390 22.15 12.13 -9.62
C GLU A 390 23.04 12.62 -8.46
N PHE A 391 22.57 12.47 -7.21
CA PHE A 391 23.35 12.76 -5.98
C PHE A 391 24.05 11.51 -5.42
N GLU A 392 24.12 10.41 -6.19
CA GLU A 392 24.79 9.15 -5.82
C GLU A 392 24.29 8.55 -4.49
N VAL A 393 22.99 8.74 -4.18
CA VAL A 393 22.37 8.16 -3.00
C VAL A 393 22.23 6.64 -3.20
N ASP A 394 22.74 5.87 -2.22
CA ASP A 394 22.61 4.41 -2.24
C ASP A 394 21.12 4.00 -2.17
N PRO A 395 20.62 3.13 -3.06
CA PRO A 395 19.26 2.62 -2.98
C PRO A 395 18.88 2.03 -1.61
N SER A 396 19.84 1.49 -0.87
CA SER A 396 19.62 1.00 0.49
C SER A 396 19.31 2.12 1.49
N ASP A 397 19.62 3.38 1.20
CA ASP A 397 19.28 4.54 2.02
C ASP A 397 17.93 5.16 1.63
N ILE A 398 17.29 4.63 0.59
CA ILE A 398 15.97 5.11 0.15
C ILE A 398 14.90 4.10 0.58
N ALA A 399 13.85 4.59 1.23
CA ALA A 399 12.62 3.87 1.47
C ALA A 399 11.48 4.59 0.76
N PHE A 400 10.61 3.87 0.06
CA PHE A 400 9.46 4.49 -0.60
C PHE A 400 8.24 3.58 -0.60
N ASP A 401 7.05 4.20 -0.68
CA ASP A 401 5.76 3.55 -0.84
C ASP A 401 4.98 4.27 -1.95
N GLU A 402 4.38 3.52 -2.86
CA GLU A 402 3.65 4.03 -4.03
C GLU A 402 2.18 3.60 -3.94
N PHE A 403 1.24 4.48 -4.34
CA PHE A 403 -0.20 4.21 -4.38
C PHE A 403 -0.76 4.20 -5.80
#